data_aa5843fbd3dc31dd1d00fa21e3eec663
#
_entry.id   aa5843fbd3dc31dd1d00fa21e3eec663
#
_cell.length_a   1.000
_cell.length_b   1.000
_cell.length_c   1.000
_cell.angle_alpha   90.00
_cell.angle_beta   90.00
_cell.angle_gamma   90.00
#
_symmetry.space_group_name_H-M   'P 1'
#
loop_
_entity.id
_entity.type
_entity.pdbx_description
1 polymer ?
#
loop_
_entity_poly.entity_id
_entity_poly.type
_entity_poly.pdbx_seq_one_letter_code
_entity_poly.pdbx_strand_id
1 'polypeptide(L)'
;MKDNSKVGVSVYGGATTTSTGDATANTVTLSGNASVGFAAGWDWTVAHAYGGFSKYGKAESNSVTMKEDSKNRFIAYGGQSENNAANLNKVFLSDNSQSGYAIGGEGVTGMNANEVHLSGSAKVTGDVAGGSARALSATSASATNNIVTLADKSYVGGNVYGGKVNSGSATGNRIVISGDGSVARFDASKTVLYGGAGTGDVKSGNVLEVHSKNIAVKDIQNFAKLDFYLPNSIAAEDTMLFLNESKGASIEKTKIGVGIVGGPSKLELDQWINLVHNNTGTLAMDDGNLTNDTSGMKDLWLEGTQGISLKYNFTLKKRDGKTLGLHVDAVKLNPSTKPLPQIKIAALASVLQGGAVLDEAGLVHAHEAALTEKHIFAPLAGNALRYKTGSHGYANGIKLLAGASAYRPDNSGRLMLTGFLEAGWGNYDSFNNFT
;
A
#
# COMPACT_ATOMS: atom_id res chain seq x y z
N MET A 1 -10.60 -11.92 -26.50
CA MET A 1 -9.66 -12.52 -27.49
C MET A 1 -8.62 -13.31 -26.71
N LYS A 2 -8.25 -14.48 -27.19
CA LYS A 2 -7.29 -15.38 -26.49
C LYS A 2 -6.23 -15.90 -27.46
N ASP A 3 -5.13 -16.39 -26.90
CA ASP A 3 -4.05 -17.07 -27.60
C ASP A 3 -3.48 -16.24 -28.76
N ASN A 4 -3.38 -16.79 -29.95
CA ASN A 4 -2.81 -16.12 -31.12
C ASN A 4 -3.84 -15.33 -31.95
N SER A 5 -4.99 -14.97 -31.39
CA SER A 5 -6.03 -14.23 -32.09
C SER A 5 -5.53 -12.83 -32.55
N LYS A 6 -5.74 -12.46 -33.79
CA LYS A 6 -5.32 -11.15 -34.34
C LYS A 6 -6.50 -10.44 -34.99
N VAL A 7 -6.64 -9.16 -34.68
CA VAL A 7 -7.65 -8.26 -35.29
C VAL A 7 -6.95 -7.02 -35.81
N GLY A 8 -7.14 -6.70 -37.10
CA GLY A 8 -6.53 -5.52 -37.75
C GLY A 8 -7.27 -4.21 -37.47
N VAL A 9 -8.48 -4.27 -36.94
CA VAL A 9 -9.35 -3.13 -36.62
C VAL A 9 -9.63 -3.06 -35.13
N SER A 10 -10.40 -2.06 -34.69
CA SER A 10 -10.78 -1.90 -33.30
C SER A 10 -11.66 -3.04 -32.78
N VAL A 11 -11.55 -3.33 -31.49
CA VAL A 11 -12.41 -4.27 -30.75
C VAL A 11 -13.25 -3.52 -29.73
N TYR A 12 -14.51 -3.94 -29.59
CA TYR A 12 -15.49 -3.31 -28.71
C TYR A 12 -16.12 -4.38 -27.81
N GLY A 13 -16.19 -4.14 -26.50
CA GLY A 13 -17.00 -4.92 -25.59
C GLY A 13 -18.49 -4.61 -25.80
N GLY A 14 -18.82 -3.33 -25.98
CA GLY A 14 -20.13 -2.84 -26.38
C GLY A 14 -20.01 -1.50 -27.07
N ALA A 15 -20.86 -1.24 -28.07
CA ALA A 15 -20.88 0.01 -28.80
C ALA A 15 -22.29 0.48 -29.13
N THR A 16 -22.55 1.79 -28.94
CA THR A 16 -23.78 2.47 -29.36
C THR A 16 -23.44 3.60 -30.30
N THR A 17 -23.92 3.53 -31.55
CA THR A 17 -23.53 4.47 -32.61
C THR A 17 -24.69 5.29 -33.22
N THR A 18 -25.91 4.86 -33.04
CA THR A 18 -27.10 5.39 -33.70
C THR A 18 -28.15 6.05 -32.80
N SER A 19 -27.97 5.99 -31.50
CA SER A 19 -28.93 6.53 -30.53
C SER A 19 -28.21 7.15 -29.32
N THR A 20 -28.94 7.84 -28.45
CA THR A 20 -28.44 8.37 -27.18
C THR A 20 -28.18 7.28 -26.12
N GLY A 21 -28.15 6.00 -26.52
CA GLY A 21 -27.91 4.87 -25.63
C GLY A 21 -26.52 4.90 -25.01
N ASP A 22 -26.47 4.54 -23.73
CA ASP A 22 -25.23 4.43 -22.97
C ASP A 22 -24.52 3.10 -23.29
N ALA A 23 -23.20 3.11 -23.24
CA ALA A 23 -22.37 1.89 -23.24
C ALA A 23 -21.99 1.59 -21.79
N THR A 24 -22.63 0.59 -21.18
CA THR A 24 -22.49 0.34 -19.73
C THR A 24 -22.09 -1.10 -19.44
N ALA A 25 -21.15 -1.25 -18.51
CA ALA A 25 -20.70 -2.55 -17.97
C ALA A 25 -20.15 -3.53 -19.02
N ASN A 26 -19.57 -3.01 -20.11
CA ASN A 26 -18.99 -3.84 -21.15
C ASN A 26 -17.50 -4.15 -20.84
N THR A 27 -17.04 -5.28 -21.35
CA THR A 27 -15.67 -5.72 -21.10
C THR A 27 -15.00 -6.25 -22.36
N VAL A 28 -13.73 -5.85 -22.57
CA VAL A 28 -12.80 -6.47 -23.51
C VAL A 28 -11.67 -7.14 -22.72
N THR A 29 -11.41 -8.40 -23.01
CA THR A 29 -10.25 -9.12 -22.47
C THR A 29 -9.36 -9.60 -23.60
N LEU A 30 -8.05 -9.26 -23.53
CA LEU A 30 -7.00 -9.75 -24.39
C LEU A 30 -6.05 -10.60 -23.54
N SER A 31 -5.76 -11.84 -23.97
CA SER A 31 -4.84 -12.75 -23.25
C SER A 31 -4.05 -13.63 -24.20
N GLY A 32 -3.02 -14.32 -23.72
CA GLY A 32 -2.06 -15.02 -24.55
C GLY A 32 -1.31 -14.05 -25.45
N ASN A 33 -1.14 -14.40 -26.71
CA ASN A 33 -0.55 -13.54 -27.74
C ASN A 33 -1.61 -12.77 -28.56
N ALA A 34 -2.80 -12.54 -28.00
CA ALA A 34 -3.86 -11.82 -28.69
C ALA A 34 -3.41 -10.40 -29.06
N SER A 35 -3.73 -9.95 -30.27
CA SER A 35 -3.29 -8.64 -30.73
C SER A 35 -4.36 -7.85 -31.51
N VAL A 36 -4.39 -6.54 -31.26
CA VAL A 36 -5.28 -5.56 -31.91
C VAL A 36 -4.42 -4.56 -32.69
N GLY A 37 -4.70 -4.39 -33.97
CA GLY A 37 -3.97 -3.46 -34.88
C GLY A 37 -2.68 -4.04 -35.47
N PHE A 38 -2.46 -5.35 -35.42
CA PHE A 38 -1.25 -6.03 -35.91
C PHE A 38 -1.54 -7.10 -36.99
N ALA A 39 -2.70 -7.05 -37.67
CA ALA A 39 -2.98 -7.97 -38.77
C ALA A 39 -2.19 -7.58 -40.02
N ALA A 40 -1.69 -8.58 -40.76
CA ALA A 40 -0.93 -8.37 -42.00
C ALA A 40 -1.76 -7.59 -43.04
N GLY A 41 -1.14 -6.61 -43.70
CA GLY A 41 -1.78 -5.79 -44.71
C GLY A 41 -2.58 -4.56 -44.22
N TRP A 42 -2.60 -4.30 -42.91
CA TRP A 42 -3.37 -3.21 -42.29
C TRP A 42 -2.49 -2.22 -41.49
N ASP A 43 -1.32 -1.89 -41.99
CA ASP A 43 -0.34 -1.06 -41.30
C ASP A 43 -0.77 0.38 -40.98
N TRP A 44 -1.86 0.86 -41.59
CA TRP A 44 -2.30 2.26 -41.54
C TRP A 44 -3.63 2.47 -40.78
N THR A 45 -4.28 1.42 -40.30
CA THR A 45 -5.55 1.57 -39.57
C THR A 45 -5.31 1.85 -38.12
N VAL A 46 -5.92 2.91 -37.61
CA VAL A 46 -5.98 3.22 -36.17
C VAL A 46 -6.92 2.20 -35.52
N ALA A 47 -6.37 1.29 -34.73
CA ALA A 47 -7.12 0.23 -34.08
C ALA A 47 -6.99 0.32 -32.57
N HIS A 48 -8.10 0.36 -31.88
CA HIS A 48 -8.21 0.53 -30.44
C HIS A 48 -8.91 -0.65 -29.78
N ALA A 49 -8.69 -0.82 -28.48
CA ALA A 49 -9.50 -1.68 -27.64
C ALA A 49 -10.43 -0.80 -26.79
N TYR A 50 -11.73 -0.96 -26.95
CA TYR A 50 -12.76 -0.25 -26.20
C TYR A 50 -13.52 -1.21 -25.29
N GLY A 51 -13.48 -1.01 -23.97
CA GLY A 51 -14.40 -1.69 -23.08
C GLY A 51 -15.85 -1.36 -23.44
N GLY A 52 -16.17 -0.06 -23.51
CA GLY A 52 -17.44 0.46 -24.01
C GLY A 52 -17.24 1.71 -24.86
N PHE A 53 -18.02 1.84 -25.91
CA PHE A 53 -18.04 3.01 -26.79
C PHE A 53 -19.45 3.55 -26.93
N SER A 54 -19.65 4.85 -26.70
CA SER A 54 -20.92 5.51 -26.99
C SER A 54 -20.69 6.76 -27.83
N LYS A 55 -21.42 6.88 -28.93
CA LYS A 55 -21.33 8.08 -29.76
C LYS A 55 -22.07 9.27 -29.15
N TYR A 56 -23.23 9.06 -28.57
CA TYR A 56 -24.08 10.14 -28.07
C TYR A 56 -24.42 10.05 -26.57
N GLY A 57 -24.51 8.84 -26.02
CA GLY A 57 -24.74 8.58 -24.59
C GLY A 57 -23.43 8.55 -23.79
N LYS A 58 -23.52 8.12 -22.56
CA LYS A 58 -22.36 7.97 -21.67
C LYS A 58 -21.64 6.63 -21.91
N ALA A 59 -20.37 6.58 -21.48
CA ALA A 59 -19.63 5.34 -21.35
C ALA A 59 -19.34 5.11 -19.85
N GLU A 60 -20.01 4.16 -19.22
CA GLU A 60 -19.95 3.95 -17.77
C GLU A 60 -19.60 2.52 -17.39
N SER A 61 -18.72 2.37 -16.38
CA SER A 61 -18.38 1.07 -15.78
C SER A 61 -17.85 0.03 -16.74
N ASN A 62 -17.24 0.45 -17.84
CA ASN A 62 -16.67 -0.45 -18.84
C ASN A 62 -15.21 -0.78 -18.51
N SER A 63 -14.69 -1.87 -19.07
CA SER A 63 -13.32 -2.27 -18.80
C SER A 63 -12.58 -2.88 -19.98
N VAL A 64 -11.27 -2.62 -20.05
CA VAL A 64 -10.31 -3.35 -20.89
C VAL A 64 -9.32 -4.05 -19.97
N THR A 65 -9.14 -5.34 -20.17
CA THR A 65 -8.14 -6.15 -19.46
C THR A 65 -7.18 -6.75 -20.48
N MET A 66 -5.89 -6.49 -20.31
CA MET A 66 -4.82 -7.05 -21.10
C MET A 66 -3.86 -7.79 -20.18
N LYS A 67 -3.53 -9.03 -20.52
CA LYS A 67 -2.64 -9.88 -19.70
C LYS A 67 -1.79 -10.79 -20.58
N GLU A 68 -0.78 -11.40 -19.94
CA GLU A 68 0.19 -12.25 -20.60
C GLU A 68 0.97 -11.45 -21.68
N ASP A 69 1.13 -11.94 -22.89
CA ASP A 69 1.87 -11.27 -23.97
C ASP A 69 0.96 -10.50 -24.95
N SER A 70 -0.26 -10.17 -24.52
CA SER A 70 -1.26 -9.49 -25.37
C SER A 70 -0.82 -8.08 -25.77
N LYS A 71 -1.20 -7.65 -26.99
CA LYS A 71 -0.76 -6.38 -27.56
C LYS A 71 -1.93 -5.57 -28.14
N ASN A 72 -1.92 -4.27 -27.85
CA ASN A 72 -2.79 -3.29 -28.49
C ASN A 72 -1.92 -2.17 -29.09
N ARG A 73 -2.02 -1.96 -30.40
CA ARG A 73 -1.11 -1.03 -31.12
C ARG A 73 -1.33 0.43 -30.71
N PHE A 74 -2.58 0.82 -30.49
CA PHE A 74 -2.92 2.21 -30.18
C PHE A 74 -3.44 2.37 -28.77
N ILE A 75 -4.71 2.71 -28.55
CA ILE A 75 -5.23 3.09 -27.25
C ILE A 75 -6.11 1.99 -26.68
N ALA A 76 -5.88 1.64 -25.44
CA ALA A 76 -6.81 0.88 -24.61
C ALA A 76 -7.70 1.88 -23.85
N TYR A 77 -8.97 1.96 -24.21
CA TYR A 77 -9.98 2.76 -23.53
C TYR A 77 -10.83 1.87 -22.63
N GLY A 78 -10.86 2.16 -21.33
CA GLY A 78 -11.86 1.55 -20.46
C GLY A 78 -13.27 1.86 -20.97
N GLY A 79 -13.56 3.16 -21.18
CA GLY A 79 -14.77 3.63 -21.84
C GLY A 79 -14.53 4.92 -22.61
N GLN A 80 -15.18 5.08 -23.76
CA GLN A 80 -15.15 6.31 -24.53
C GLN A 80 -16.55 6.79 -24.89
N SER A 81 -16.82 8.08 -24.62
CA SER A 81 -17.99 8.79 -25.13
C SER A 81 -17.57 9.92 -26.07
N GLU A 82 -18.16 9.97 -27.29
CA GLU A 82 -17.83 11.04 -28.24
C GLU A 82 -18.50 12.38 -27.91
N ASN A 83 -19.64 12.37 -27.22
CA ASN A 83 -20.44 13.58 -26.99
C ASN A 83 -20.90 13.75 -25.52
N ASN A 84 -20.52 12.84 -24.63
CA ASN A 84 -21.00 12.86 -23.23
C ASN A 84 -19.86 12.50 -22.25
N ALA A 85 -20.21 12.09 -21.03
CA ALA A 85 -19.28 11.70 -19.98
C ALA A 85 -18.77 10.24 -20.15
N ALA A 86 -17.58 9.98 -19.61
CA ALA A 86 -17.02 8.65 -19.49
C ALA A 86 -16.55 8.41 -18.04
N ASN A 87 -17.35 7.68 -17.24
CA ASN A 87 -17.16 7.53 -15.79
C ASN A 87 -16.97 6.07 -15.38
N LEU A 88 -16.27 5.85 -14.25
CA LEU A 88 -16.14 4.54 -13.62
C LEU A 88 -15.53 3.46 -14.52
N ASN A 89 -14.84 3.86 -15.58
CA ASN A 89 -14.25 2.92 -16.54
C ASN A 89 -12.85 2.51 -16.09
N LYS A 90 -12.42 1.31 -16.49
CA LYS A 90 -11.17 0.73 -16.02
C LYS A 90 -10.32 0.15 -17.16
N VAL A 91 -9.00 0.32 -17.04
CA VAL A 91 -8.00 -0.35 -17.87
C VAL A 91 -7.03 -1.10 -16.98
N PHE A 92 -6.87 -2.38 -17.22
CA PHE A 92 -5.91 -3.25 -16.54
C PHE A 92 -4.92 -3.83 -17.53
N LEU A 93 -3.65 -3.56 -17.34
CA LEU A 93 -2.55 -4.17 -18.05
C LEU A 93 -1.68 -4.94 -17.05
N SER A 94 -1.45 -6.22 -17.28
CA SER A 94 -0.61 -7.06 -16.41
C SER A 94 0.36 -7.91 -17.21
N ASP A 95 1.26 -8.57 -16.52
CA ASP A 95 2.29 -9.48 -17.05
C ASP A 95 3.20 -8.76 -18.07
N ASN A 96 3.30 -9.22 -19.31
CA ASN A 96 4.07 -8.61 -20.40
C ASN A 96 3.20 -7.87 -21.40
N SER A 97 1.95 -7.57 -21.06
CA SER A 97 1.01 -6.93 -21.99
C SER A 97 1.48 -5.54 -22.43
N GLN A 98 1.16 -5.16 -23.65
CA GLN A 98 1.63 -3.90 -24.24
C GLN A 98 0.49 -3.11 -24.89
N SER A 99 0.47 -1.79 -24.67
CA SER A 99 -0.44 -0.86 -25.34
C SER A 99 0.32 0.39 -25.81
N GLY A 100 -0.16 1.02 -26.88
CA GLY A 100 0.33 2.33 -27.30
C GLY A 100 0.03 3.38 -26.22
N TYR A 101 -1.22 3.50 -25.82
CA TYR A 101 -1.72 4.38 -24.76
C TYR A 101 -2.70 3.63 -23.88
N ALA A 102 -2.97 4.15 -22.67
CA ALA A 102 -3.97 3.60 -21.77
C ALA A 102 -4.79 4.74 -21.13
N ILE A 103 -6.11 4.73 -21.35
CA ILE A 103 -7.02 5.78 -20.88
C ILE A 103 -8.21 5.12 -20.18
N GLY A 104 -8.38 5.40 -18.89
CA GLY A 104 -9.50 4.86 -18.11
C GLY A 104 -10.83 5.27 -18.72
N GLY A 105 -11.09 6.58 -18.83
CA GLY A 105 -12.28 7.13 -19.48
C GLY A 105 -11.97 8.34 -20.34
N GLU A 106 -12.49 8.37 -21.57
CA GLU A 106 -12.40 9.54 -22.46
C GLU A 106 -13.79 10.07 -22.79
N GLY A 107 -14.03 11.35 -22.55
CA GLY A 107 -15.33 11.99 -22.75
C GLY A 107 -15.23 13.47 -23.13
N VAL A 108 -16.38 14.13 -23.19
CA VAL A 108 -16.50 15.55 -23.54
C VAL A 108 -16.81 16.41 -22.32
N THR A 109 -17.67 15.92 -21.42
CA THR A 109 -18.20 16.71 -20.29
C THR A 109 -17.59 16.33 -18.96
N GLY A 110 -17.47 15.05 -18.66
CA GLY A 110 -16.97 14.54 -17.39
C GLY A 110 -16.25 13.20 -17.51
N MET A 111 -15.14 13.05 -16.82
CA MET A 111 -14.36 11.83 -16.69
C MET A 111 -14.08 11.62 -15.20
N ASN A 112 -15.01 10.93 -14.54
CA ASN A 112 -14.97 10.81 -13.09
C ASN A 112 -14.76 9.36 -12.65
N ALA A 113 -13.90 9.18 -11.65
CA ALA A 113 -13.61 7.91 -11.00
C ALA A 113 -13.20 6.79 -11.98
N ASN A 114 -12.46 7.13 -13.03
CA ASN A 114 -11.88 6.14 -13.94
C ASN A 114 -10.54 5.66 -13.39
N GLU A 115 -10.15 4.44 -13.74
CA GLU A 115 -8.96 3.80 -13.22
C GLU A 115 -8.08 3.23 -14.35
N VAL A 116 -6.76 3.37 -14.21
CA VAL A 116 -5.77 2.66 -15.03
C VAL A 116 -4.80 1.96 -14.09
N HIS A 117 -4.64 0.66 -14.26
CA HIS A 117 -3.73 -0.17 -13.47
C HIS A 117 -2.74 -0.90 -14.37
N LEU A 118 -1.47 -0.65 -14.16
CA LEU A 118 -0.37 -1.35 -14.78
C LEU A 118 0.37 -2.17 -13.70
N SER A 119 0.61 -3.46 -13.97
CA SER A 119 1.35 -4.36 -13.06
C SER A 119 2.23 -5.36 -13.83
N GLY A 120 3.03 -6.15 -13.11
CA GLY A 120 3.98 -7.05 -13.74
C GLY A 120 5.03 -6.29 -14.55
N SER A 121 5.23 -6.67 -15.80
CA SER A 121 6.09 -6.01 -16.79
C SER A 121 5.29 -5.31 -17.89
N ALA A 122 4.05 -4.93 -17.61
CA ALA A 122 3.16 -4.26 -18.56
C ALA A 122 3.79 -2.97 -19.09
N LYS A 123 3.64 -2.72 -20.39
CA LYS A 123 4.28 -1.59 -21.07
C LYS A 123 3.28 -0.71 -21.81
N VAL A 124 3.30 0.58 -21.52
CA VAL A 124 2.63 1.61 -22.34
C VAL A 124 3.70 2.49 -22.98
N THR A 125 3.70 2.61 -24.32
CA THR A 125 4.74 3.36 -25.03
C THR A 125 4.47 4.86 -25.10
N GLY A 126 3.19 5.26 -25.03
CA GLY A 126 2.72 6.65 -24.99
C GLY A 126 2.21 7.06 -23.62
N ASP A 127 1.23 7.97 -23.61
CA ASP A 127 0.66 8.52 -22.39
C ASP A 127 -0.30 7.53 -21.69
N VAL A 128 -0.40 7.72 -20.37
CA VAL A 128 -1.40 7.08 -19.51
C VAL A 128 -2.27 8.17 -18.88
N ALA A 129 -3.60 8.01 -18.89
CA ALA A 129 -4.52 8.94 -18.26
C ALA A 129 -5.64 8.21 -17.51
N GLY A 130 -5.90 8.58 -16.26
CA GLY A 130 -7.07 8.10 -15.54
C GLY A 130 -8.35 8.55 -16.23
N GLY A 131 -8.51 9.87 -16.42
CA GLY A 131 -9.58 10.49 -17.21
C GLY A 131 -9.00 11.47 -18.21
N SER A 132 -9.51 11.49 -19.46
CA SER A 132 -9.05 12.38 -20.54
C SER A 132 -10.21 13.02 -21.27
N ALA A 133 -10.18 14.34 -21.48
CA ALA A 133 -11.09 14.99 -22.40
C ALA A 133 -10.67 14.75 -23.86
N ARG A 134 -11.65 14.54 -24.72
CA ARG A 134 -11.40 14.47 -26.19
C ARG A 134 -10.78 15.77 -26.68
N ALA A 135 -9.81 15.65 -27.59
CA ALA A 135 -9.03 16.78 -28.10
C ALA A 135 -9.88 17.88 -28.77
N LEU A 136 -11.06 17.56 -29.30
CA LEU A 136 -11.95 18.50 -29.98
C LEU A 136 -13.03 19.09 -29.07
N SER A 137 -13.02 18.79 -27.77
CA SER A 137 -13.99 19.35 -26.82
C SER A 137 -13.70 20.84 -26.62
N ALA A 138 -14.57 21.69 -27.15
CA ALA A 138 -14.56 23.13 -26.91
C ALA A 138 -15.26 23.52 -25.59
N THR A 139 -15.93 22.59 -24.92
CA THR A 139 -16.66 22.79 -23.67
C THR A 139 -15.76 22.60 -22.46
N SER A 140 -16.08 23.31 -21.36
CA SER A 140 -15.41 23.08 -20.08
C SER A 140 -15.71 21.66 -19.60
N ALA A 141 -14.68 20.86 -19.45
CA ALA A 141 -14.76 19.47 -19.01
C ALA A 141 -14.22 19.32 -17.59
N SER A 142 -14.59 18.23 -16.91
CA SER A 142 -14.02 17.88 -15.60
C SER A 142 -13.41 16.47 -15.62
N ALA A 143 -12.19 16.34 -15.13
CA ALA A 143 -11.53 15.04 -14.91
C ALA A 143 -11.22 14.87 -13.40
N THR A 144 -12.09 14.15 -12.70
CA THR A 144 -12.07 14.16 -11.23
C THR A 144 -12.01 12.76 -10.64
N ASN A 145 -11.31 12.65 -9.50
CA ASN A 145 -11.23 11.41 -8.70
C ASN A 145 -10.72 10.18 -9.49
N ASN A 146 -9.96 10.40 -10.55
CA ASN A 146 -9.40 9.30 -11.34
C ASN A 146 -8.14 8.76 -10.69
N ILE A 147 -7.85 7.48 -10.92
CA ILE A 147 -6.71 6.78 -10.30
C ILE A 147 -5.84 6.15 -11.39
N VAL A 148 -4.53 6.39 -11.32
CA VAL A 148 -3.52 5.68 -12.10
C VAL A 148 -2.60 4.94 -11.13
N THR A 149 -2.54 3.63 -11.24
CA THR A 149 -1.65 2.78 -10.44
C THR A 149 -0.60 2.14 -11.32
N LEU A 150 0.66 2.34 -10.96
CA LEU A 150 1.82 1.80 -11.65
C LEU A 150 2.58 0.92 -10.66
N ALA A 151 2.47 -0.40 -10.81
CA ALA A 151 3.04 -1.38 -9.89
C ALA A 151 4.15 -2.22 -10.54
N ASP A 152 4.89 -2.95 -9.73
CA ASP A 152 5.92 -3.92 -10.09
C ASP A 152 7.00 -3.34 -11.00
N LYS A 153 7.17 -3.89 -12.20
CA LYS A 153 8.12 -3.46 -13.23
C LYS A 153 7.45 -2.78 -14.42
N SER A 154 6.19 -2.33 -14.28
CA SER A 154 5.45 -1.69 -15.35
C SER A 154 6.18 -0.44 -15.86
N TYR A 155 6.07 -0.16 -17.17
CA TYR A 155 6.79 0.92 -17.85
C TYR A 155 5.84 1.86 -18.60
N VAL A 156 6.09 3.15 -18.50
CA VAL A 156 5.38 4.20 -19.27
C VAL A 156 6.41 5.08 -19.99
N GLY A 157 6.33 5.15 -21.31
CA GLY A 157 7.25 5.95 -22.15
C GLY A 157 6.79 7.38 -22.41
N GLY A 158 5.49 7.68 -22.22
CA GLY A 158 4.91 9.02 -22.34
C GLY A 158 4.65 9.66 -20.96
N ASN A 159 3.77 10.64 -20.92
CA ASN A 159 3.36 11.30 -19.68
C ASN A 159 2.28 10.50 -18.95
N VAL A 160 2.16 10.75 -17.65
CA VAL A 160 1.11 10.17 -16.81
C VAL A 160 0.22 11.29 -16.29
N TYR A 161 -1.08 11.17 -16.51
CA TYR A 161 -2.08 12.13 -16.06
C TYR A 161 -3.08 11.46 -15.11
N GLY A 162 -3.24 12.02 -13.92
CA GLY A 162 -4.40 11.65 -13.09
C GLY A 162 -5.68 12.03 -13.84
N GLY A 163 -5.79 13.29 -14.27
CA GLY A 163 -6.84 13.82 -15.13
C GLY A 163 -6.29 14.79 -16.17
N LYS A 164 -6.82 14.75 -17.41
CA LYS A 164 -6.39 15.63 -18.52
C LYS A 164 -7.60 16.24 -19.22
N VAL A 165 -7.69 17.56 -19.20
CA VAL A 165 -8.73 18.30 -19.94
C VAL A 165 -8.09 19.42 -20.77
N ASN A 166 -8.71 19.80 -21.86
CA ASN A 166 -8.24 20.95 -22.66
C ASN A 166 -8.71 22.28 -22.04
N SER A 167 -9.98 22.31 -21.63
CA SER A 167 -10.59 23.43 -20.90
C SER A 167 -11.35 22.87 -19.72
N GLY A 168 -11.20 23.50 -18.53
CA GLY A 168 -11.85 23.07 -17.30
C GLY A 168 -10.88 22.55 -16.24
N SER A 169 -11.38 21.76 -15.31
CA SER A 169 -10.66 21.39 -14.11
C SER A 169 -10.33 19.89 -14.03
N ALA A 170 -9.18 19.59 -13.42
CA ALA A 170 -8.72 18.21 -13.20
C ALA A 170 -8.26 18.06 -11.73
N THR A 171 -9.15 17.60 -10.85
CA THR A 171 -8.97 17.63 -9.39
C THR A 171 -9.29 16.31 -8.71
N GLY A 172 -8.76 16.12 -7.49
CA GLY A 172 -9.00 14.90 -6.72
C GLY A 172 -8.39 13.63 -7.30
N ASN A 173 -7.53 13.75 -8.31
CA ASN A 173 -6.93 12.60 -8.98
C ASN A 173 -5.74 12.05 -8.20
N ARG A 174 -5.47 10.77 -8.39
CA ARG A 174 -4.39 10.07 -7.68
C ARG A 174 -3.51 9.30 -8.65
N ILE A 175 -2.18 9.44 -8.49
CA ILE A 175 -1.19 8.59 -9.13
C ILE A 175 -0.46 7.82 -8.05
N VAL A 176 -0.41 6.50 -8.16
CA VAL A 176 0.24 5.60 -7.20
C VAL A 176 1.38 4.86 -7.91
N ILE A 177 2.58 4.96 -7.38
CA ILE A 177 3.77 4.29 -7.90
C ILE A 177 4.30 3.33 -6.83
N SER A 178 4.26 2.03 -7.12
CA SER A 178 4.73 0.98 -6.21
C SER A 178 5.55 -0.07 -6.98
N GLY A 179 6.24 -0.95 -6.24
CA GLY A 179 6.96 -2.09 -6.83
C GLY A 179 8.48 -1.89 -6.92
N ASP A 180 9.12 -2.42 -7.94
CA ASP A 180 10.57 -2.52 -8.05
C ASP A 180 11.19 -1.24 -8.63
N GLY A 181 11.84 -0.45 -7.79
CA GLY A 181 12.60 0.74 -8.18
C GLY A 181 14.00 0.46 -8.76
N SER A 182 14.42 -0.80 -8.86
CA SER A 182 15.72 -1.17 -9.47
C SER A 182 15.71 -1.14 -11.00
N VAL A 183 14.51 -1.10 -11.61
CA VAL A 183 14.32 -1.04 -13.07
C VAL A 183 13.78 0.32 -13.48
N ALA A 184 14.15 0.80 -14.68
CA ALA A 184 13.62 2.03 -15.23
C ALA A 184 12.11 1.86 -15.53
N ARG A 185 11.29 2.66 -14.85
CA ARG A 185 9.82 2.64 -14.96
C ARG A 185 9.28 3.69 -15.92
N PHE A 186 10.11 4.71 -16.22
CA PHE A 186 9.75 5.87 -17.05
C PHE A 186 10.92 6.26 -17.94
N ASP A 187 10.63 7.01 -18.99
CA ASP A 187 11.66 7.78 -19.70
C ASP A 187 11.95 9.04 -18.86
N ALA A 188 12.99 8.98 -18.03
CA ALA A 188 13.35 10.06 -17.12
C ALA A 188 13.72 11.39 -17.82
N SER A 189 13.95 11.39 -19.13
CA SER A 189 14.19 12.60 -19.93
C SER A 189 12.91 13.25 -20.49
N LYS A 190 11.78 12.53 -20.48
CA LYS A 190 10.55 12.95 -21.14
C LYS A 190 9.33 12.90 -20.24
N THR A 191 9.19 11.83 -19.45
CA THR A 191 7.96 11.58 -18.68
C THR A 191 7.75 12.63 -17.60
N VAL A 192 6.63 13.31 -17.67
CA VAL A 192 6.13 14.20 -16.61
C VAL A 192 4.89 13.55 -15.99
N LEU A 193 4.82 13.57 -14.65
CA LEU A 193 3.65 13.15 -13.91
C LEU A 193 2.78 14.38 -13.61
N TYR A 194 1.54 14.36 -14.07
CA TYR A 194 0.57 15.43 -13.85
C TYR A 194 -0.55 14.93 -12.93
N GLY A 195 -0.74 15.57 -11.78
CA GLY A 195 -1.93 15.33 -10.96
C GLY A 195 -3.20 15.71 -11.74
N GLY A 196 -3.16 16.87 -12.40
CA GLY A 196 -4.16 17.35 -13.32
C GLY A 196 -3.55 18.21 -14.42
N ALA A 197 -4.20 18.25 -15.60
CA ALA A 197 -3.84 19.12 -16.71
C ALA A 197 -5.10 19.78 -17.28
N GLY A 198 -5.05 21.09 -17.54
CA GLY A 198 -6.19 21.89 -18.04
C GLY A 198 -5.97 23.38 -17.83
N THR A 199 -7.02 24.18 -18.03
CA THR A 199 -6.97 25.64 -17.87
C THR A 199 -7.65 26.15 -16.60
N GLY A 200 -8.42 25.29 -15.91
CA GLY A 200 -9.06 25.61 -14.63
C GLY A 200 -8.23 25.14 -13.43
N ASP A 201 -8.91 24.69 -12.37
CA ASP A 201 -8.20 24.07 -11.23
C ASP A 201 -7.65 22.70 -11.62
N VAL A 202 -6.34 22.60 -11.60
CA VAL A 202 -5.62 21.37 -11.96
C VAL A 202 -4.80 20.81 -10.80
N LYS A 203 -4.90 21.41 -9.60
CA LYS A 203 -4.05 21.04 -8.45
C LYS A 203 -4.87 20.49 -7.28
N SER A 204 -6.03 21.06 -6.97
CA SER A 204 -6.78 20.76 -5.76
C SER A 204 -7.09 19.26 -5.61
N GLY A 205 -6.72 18.70 -4.46
CA GLY A 205 -6.95 17.31 -4.12
C GLY A 205 -6.15 16.27 -4.91
N ASN A 206 -5.30 16.68 -5.87
CA ASN A 206 -4.46 15.74 -6.61
C ASN A 206 -3.31 15.23 -5.73
N VAL A 207 -3.10 13.92 -5.70
CA VAL A 207 -2.12 13.24 -4.87
C VAL A 207 -1.18 12.37 -5.70
N LEU A 208 0.11 12.45 -5.41
CA LEU A 208 1.11 11.48 -5.87
C LEU A 208 1.54 10.63 -4.68
N GLU A 209 1.37 9.31 -4.79
CA GLU A 209 1.85 8.35 -3.81
C GLU A 209 3.06 7.60 -4.36
N VAL A 210 4.15 7.60 -3.60
CA VAL A 210 5.41 6.94 -3.97
C VAL A 210 5.75 5.90 -2.91
N HIS A 211 5.66 4.61 -3.29
CA HIS A 211 5.94 3.47 -2.41
C HIS A 211 7.28 2.79 -2.72
N SER A 212 8.02 3.31 -3.70
CA SER A 212 9.31 2.74 -4.14
C SER A 212 10.39 3.81 -4.15
N LYS A 213 11.62 3.43 -3.84
CA LYS A 213 12.80 4.28 -4.06
C LYS A 213 13.28 4.22 -5.51
N ASN A 214 14.16 5.15 -5.88
CA ASN A 214 14.81 5.24 -7.20
C ASN A 214 13.84 5.46 -8.38
N ILE A 215 12.67 6.03 -8.13
CA ILE A 215 11.77 6.44 -9.21
C ILE A 215 12.35 7.69 -9.88
N ALA A 216 12.57 7.64 -11.19
CA ALA A 216 13.12 8.75 -11.97
C ALA A 216 12.15 9.20 -13.05
N VAL A 217 11.81 10.48 -13.06
CA VAL A 217 10.96 11.15 -14.07
C VAL A 217 11.57 12.49 -14.46
N LYS A 218 11.10 13.08 -15.56
CA LYS A 218 11.52 14.43 -15.92
C LYS A 218 11.03 15.45 -14.89
N ASP A 219 9.74 15.45 -14.58
CA ASP A 219 9.13 16.44 -13.68
C ASP A 219 7.84 15.91 -13.06
N ILE A 220 7.36 16.60 -12.03
CA ILE A 220 6.05 16.41 -11.41
C ILE A 220 5.29 17.73 -11.37
N GLN A 221 4.01 17.74 -11.73
CA GLN A 221 3.22 18.97 -11.80
C GLN A 221 1.80 18.80 -11.25
N ASN A 222 1.29 19.87 -10.65
CA ASN A 222 -0.12 20.00 -10.26
C ASN A 222 -0.58 18.98 -9.20
N PHE A 223 0.27 18.69 -8.23
CA PHE A 223 -0.08 17.92 -7.05
C PHE A 223 -0.31 18.84 -5.85
N ALA A 224 -1.43 18.66 -5.16
CA ALA A 224 -1.70 19.31 -3.87
C ALA A 224 -0.94 18.60 -2.74
N LYS A 225 -0.63 17.30 -2.93
CA LYS A 225 0.04 16.48 -1.93
C LYS A 225 0.97 15.44 -2.56
N LEU A 226 2.11 15.20 -1.90
CA LEU A 226 3.03 14.10 -2.18
C LEU A 226 3.09 13.20 -0.95
N ASP A 227 2.72 11.95 -1.09
CA ASP A 227 2.75 10.94 -0.04
C ASP A 227 3.87 9.93 -0.30
N PHE A 228 4.87 9.92 0.58
CA PHE A 228 5.99 8.99 0.51
C PHE A 228 5.80 7.86 1.52
N TYR A 229 5.66 6.66 1.02
CA TYR A 229 5.61 5.43 1.80
C TYR A 229 6.98 4.78 1.78
N LEU A 230 7.76 4.99 2.85
CA LEU A 230 9.13 4.49 2.93
C LEU A 230 9.14 2.96 2.96
N PRO A 231 9.73 2.28 1.95
CA PRO A 231 9.77 0.82 1.93
C PRO A 231 10.77 0.27 2.95
N ASN A 232 10.63 -1.00 3.32
CA ASN A 232 11.55 -1.67 4.25
C ASN A 232 13.01 -1.68 3.80
N SER A 233 13.23 -1.58 2.49
CA SER A 233 14.56 -1.53 1.87
C SER A 233 15.18 -0.13 1.90
N ILE A 234 14.50 0.87 2.48
CA ILE A 234 15.03 2.23 2.56
C ILE A 234 16.28 2.27 3.46
N ALA A 235 17.29 2.95 3.03
CA ALA A 235 18.54 3.15 3.74
C ALA A 235 18.94 4.63 3.74
N ALA A 236 19.94 4.97 4.53
CA ALA A 236 20.51 6.31 4.53
C ALA A 236 20.96 6.72 3.12
N GLU A 237 20.75 7.98 2.78
CA GLU A 237 21.04 8.60 1.48
C GLU A 237 20.23 8.05 0.29
N ASP A 238 19.35 7.09 0.49
CA ASP A 238 18.44 6.66 -0.58
C ASP A 238 17.54 7.82 -1.03
N THR A 239 17.17 7.80 -2.31
CA THR A 239 16.25 8.78 -2.90
C THR A 239 14.97 8.09 -3.35
N MET A 240 13.81 8.61 -2.94
CA MET A 240 12.52 8.09 -3.36
C MET A 240 12.19 8.51 -4.80
N LEU A 241 12.31 9.82 -5.11
CA LEU A 241 11.93 10.39 -6.40
C LEU A 241 13.03 11.30 -6.95
N PHE A 242 13.57 10.93 -8.11
CA PHE A 242 14.48 11.75 -8.90
C PHE A 242 13.72 12.54 -9.95
N LEU A 243 14.04 13.84 -10.07
CA LEU A 243 13.60 14.71 -11.15
C LEU A 243 14.77 15.08 -12.05
N ASN A 244 14.51 15.26 -13.34
CA ASN A 244 15.52 15.66 -14.34
C ASN A 244 15.10 16.94 -15.09
N GLU A 245 14.44 17.89 -14.39
CA GLU A 245 14.00 19.15 -15.00
C GLU A 245 15.09 20.22 -14.88
N SER A 246 15.78 20.48 -16.00
CA SER A 246 16.90 21.41 -16.07
C SER A 246 16.51 22.88 -15.84
N LYS A 247 15.27 23.23 -16.12
CA LYS A 247 14.75 24.59 -15.85
C LYS A 247 14.35 24.83 -14.41
N GLY A 248 14.42 23.79 -13.57
CA GLY A 248 13.96 23.78 -12.19
C GLY A 248 12.54 23.22 -12.03
N ALA A 249 12.36 22.40 -11.02
CA ALA A 249 11.08 21.86 -10.61
C ALA A 249 10.52 22.62 -9.40
N SER A 250 9.22 22.53 -9.14
CA SER A 250 8.60 23.18 -7.99
C SER A 250 7.60 22.27 -7.27
N ILE A 251 7.75 22.23 -5.95
CA ILE A 251 6.81 21.61 -5.01
C ILE A 251 6.27 22.66 -4.00
N GLU A 252 6.34 23.94 -4.35
CA GLU A 252 5.77 25.01 -3.53
C GLU A 252 4.26 24.83 -3.34
N LYS A 253 3.78 25.15 -2.14
CA LYS A 253 2.37 24.98 -1.75
C LYS A 253 1.86 23.54 -1.95
N THR A 254 2.76 22.57 -1.83
CA THR A 254 2.43 21.14 -1.89
C THR A 254 2.64 20.52 -0.51
N LYS A 255 1.64 19.86 0.02
CA LYS A 255 1.74 19.14 1.29
C LYS A 255 2.59 17.90 1.13
N ILE A 256 3.38 17.57 2.13
CA ILE A 256 4.24 16.38 2.13
C ILE A 256 3.79 15.45 3.24
N GLY A 257 3.43 14.21 2.89
CA GLY A 257 3.18 13.13 3.82
C GLY A 257 4.32 12.11 3.76
N VAL A 258 4.80 11.66 4.91
CA VAL A 258 5.79 10.60 4.99
C VAL A 258 5.38 9.59 6.03
N GLY A 259 5.36 8.32 5.66
CA GLY A 259 5.09 7.21 6.55
C GLY A 259 5.97 6.01 6.24
N ILE A 260 6.17 5.16 7.25
CA ILE A 260 6.91 3.91 7.11
C ILE A 260 5.90 2.77 6.93
N VAL A 261 6.16 1.89 5.96
CA VAL A 261 5.33 0.73 5.65
C VAL A 261 6.11 -0.55 5.88
N GLY A 262 5.54 -1.43 6.71
CA GLY A 262 6.08 -2.79 6.91
C GLY A 262 7.25 -2.89 7.88
N GLY A 263 8.04 -3.92 7.81
CA GLY A 263 9.02 -4.37 8.79
C GLY A 263 10.18 -3.40 9.14
N PRO A 264 11.23 -3.88 9.81
CA PRO A 264 12.29 -3.03 10.36
C PRO A 264 13.13 -2.38 9.27
N SER A 265 13.23 -1.05 9.24
CA SER A 265 14.21 -0.34 8.43
C SER A 265 15.58 -0.34 9.14
N LYS A 266 16.61 -0.05 8.38
CA LYS A 266 17.98 0.08 8.89
C LYS A 266 18.35 1.52 9.21
N LEU A 267 17.35 2.38 9.41
CA LEU A 267 17.60 3.80 9.67
C LEU A 267 18.11 4.00 11.09
N GLU A 268 19.12 4.84 11.22
CA GLU A 268 19.77 5.23 12.47
C GLU A 268 19.60 6.73 12.73
N LEU A 269 19.93 7.15 13.93
CA LEU A 269 19.93 8.57 14.32
C LEU A 269 20.82 9.40 13.38
N ASP A 270 20.44 10.63 13.11
CA ASP A 270 21.12 11.61 12.27
C ASP A 270 21.27 11.23 10.79
N GLN A 271 20.61 10.17 10.34
CA GLN A 271 20.60 9.82 8.92
C GLN A 271 19.58 10.63 8.11
N TRP A 272 19.88 10.75 6.82
CA TRP A 272 19.03 11.42 5.85
C TRP A 272 18.47 10.46 4.81
N ILE A 273 17.25 10.75 4.36
CA ILE A 273 16.61 10.16 3.19
C ILE A 273 16.22 11.31 2.26
N ASN A 274 16.48 11.18 0.97
CA ASN A 274 16.03 12.15 -0.02
C ASN A 274 14.64 11.77 -0.50
N LEU A 275 13.63 12.58 -0.23
CA LEU A 275 12.27 12.35 -0.71
C LEU A 275 12.13 12.75 -2.18
N VAL A 276 12.63 13.95 -2.53
CA VAL A 276 12.69 14.45 -3.90
C VAL A 276 14.08 15.05 -4.13
N HIS A 277 14.71 14.68 -5.23
CA HIS A 277 15.99 15.26 -5.66
C HIS A 277 15.94 15.62 -7.14
N ASN A 278 16.25 16.88 -7.51
CA ASN A 278 16.37 17.28 -8.92
C ASN A 278 17.82 17.18 -9.37
N ASN A 279 18.13 16.20 -10.20
CA ASN A 279 19.51 15.95 -10.68
C ASN A 279 20.11 17.11 -11.49
N THR A 280 19.29 17.78 -12.29
CA THR A 280 19.76 18.71 -13.34
C THR A 280 19.50 20.17 -13.06
N GLY A 281 18.49 20.50 -12.26
CA GLY A 281 18.07 21.87 -11.95
C GLY A 281 17.88 22.11 -10.46
N THR A 282 17.26 23.23 -10.12
CA THR A 282 16.83 23.56 -8.76
C THR A 282 15.51 22.89 -8.42
N LEU A 283 15.21 22.76 -7.14
CA LEU A 283 13.91 22.38 -6.62
C LEU A 283 13.35 23.52 -5.76
N ALA A 284 12.38 24.25 -6.29
CA ALA A 284 11.67 25.27 -5.52
C ALA A 284 10.72 24.60 -4.52
N MET A 285 10.82 24.99 -3.25
CA MET A 285 10.00 24.51 -2.16
C MET A 285 9.82 25.60 -1.12
N ASP A 286 8.77 25.53 -0.32
CA ASP A 286 8.55 26.49 0.74
C ASP A 286 9.66 26.39 1.79
N ASP A 287 10.25 27.53 2.16
CA ASP A 287 11.30 27.63 3.19
C ASP A 287 10.73 27.66 4.63
N GLY A 288 9.38 27.63 4.77
CA GLY A 288 8.69 27.58 6.05
C GLY A 288 8.73 26.21 6.70
N ASN A 289 8.05 26.08 7.83
CA ASN A 289 7.94 24.79 8.54
C ASN A 289 7.32 23.73 7.65
N LEU A 290 8.13 22.89 7.06
CA LEU A 290 7.69 21.69 6.36
C LEU A 290 7.12 20.72 7.41
N THR A 291 5.82 20.61 7.47
CA THR A 291 5.12 19.70 8.39
C THR A 291 4.81 18.39 7.69
N ASN A 292 4.98 17.27 8.39
CA ASN A 292 4.55 15.97 7.90
C ASN A 292 3.02 15.87 7.99
N ASP A 293 2.33 15.89 6.85
CA ASP A 293 0.88 15.72 6.75
C ASP A 293 0.52 14.29 6.34
N THR A 294 0.30 13.42 7.31
CA THR A 294 -0.10 12.03 7.08
C THR A 294 -1.60 11.84 6.85
N SER A 295 -2.37 12.92 6.78
CA SER A 295 -3.82 12.85 6.55
C SER A 295 -4.14 12.16 5.22
N GLY A 296 -5.04 11.18 5.25
CA GLY A 296 -5.44 10.40 4.07
C GLY A 296 -4.48 9.30 3.63
N MET A 297 -3.26 9.21 4.20
CA MET A 297 -2.39 8.06 4.01
C MET A 297 -2.99 6.82 4.69
N LYS A 298 -2.89 5.66 4.05
CA LYS A 298 -3.43 4.39 4.56
C LYS A 298 -2.28 3.43 4.89
N ASP A 299 -2.59 2.45 5.73
CA ASP A 299 -1.67 1.36 6.08
C ASP A 299 -0.34 1.82 6.69
N LEU A 300 -0.32 3.01 7.28
CA LEU A 300 0.81 3.46 8.07
C LEU A 300 0.82 2.72 9.41
N TRP A 301 1.96 2.17 9.74
CA TRP A 301 2.26 1.79 11.12
C TRP A 301 2.38 3.09 11.92
N LEU A 302 1.42 3.33 12.81
CA LEU A 302 1.24 4.49 13.69
C LEU A 302 2.43 5.47 13.71
N GLU A 303 2.16 6.73 13.35
CA GLU A 303 3.03 7.92 13.45
C GLU A 303 4.52 7.63 13.73
N GLY A 304 5.32 7.44 12.67
CA GLY A 304 6.75 7.27 12.79
C GLY A 304 7.20 6.03 13.59
N THR A 305 6.35 5.03 13.78
CA THR A 305 6.76 3.75 14.35
C THR A 305 7.19 2.80 13.25
N GLN A 306 8.40 2.29 13.37
CA GLN A 306 8.88 1.25 12.51
C GLN A 306 8.91 -0.07 13.24
N GLY A 307 8.14 -1.03 12.75
CA GLY A 307 7.99 -2.32 13.38
C GLY A 307 7.36 -2.21 14.78
N ILE A 308 7.29 -3.33 15.45
CA ILE A 308 6.77 -3.39 16.82
C ILE A 308 7.73 -2.70 17.82
N SER A 309 9.03 -2.61 17.50
CA SER A 309 10.09 -2.33 18.48
C SER A 309 10.60 -0.89 18.52
N LEU A 310 10.58 -0.16 17.41
CA LEU A 310 11.20 1.16 17.31
C LEU A 310 10.21 2.23 16.89
N LYS A 311 10.37 3.42 17.44
CA LYS A 311 9.66 4.64 17.06
C LYS A 311 10.67 5.65 16.54
N TYR A 312 10.40 6.19 15.34
CA TYR A 312 11.21 7.22 14.70
C TYR A 312 10.55 8.58 14.81
N ASN A 313 11.34 9.61 15.06
CA ASN A 313 10.91 10.97 14.83
C ASN A 313 11.65 11.49 13.60
N PHE A 314 10.92 12.13 12.70
CA PHE A 314 11.44 12.69 11.47
C PHE A 314 11.17 14.18 11.39
N THR A 315 12.10 14.93 10.79
CA THR A 315 11.87 16.31 10.39
C THR A 315 12.08 16.43 8.87
N LEU A 316 11.10 17.05 8.22
CA LEU A 316 11.22 17.43 6.81
C LEU A 316 12.04 18.72 6.70
N LYS A 317 13.09 18.69 5.88
CA LYS A 317 13.97 19.84 5.69
C LYS A 317 14.41 19.98 4.23
N LYS A 318 14.58 21.22 3.79
CA LYS A 318 15.33 21.53 2.60
C LYS A 318 16.81 21.23 2.90
N ARG A 319 17.34 20.20 2.26
CA ARG A 319 18.75 19.79 2.47
C ARG A 319 19.71 20.69 1.72
N ASP A 320 19.33 21.07 0.50
CA ASP A 320 20.04 22.01 -0.38
C ASP A 320 19.05 22.61 -1.39
N GLY A 321 19.54 23.34 -2.40
CA GLY A 321 18.73 23.94 -3.46
C GLY A 321 18.06 22.95 -4.42
N LYS A 322 18.31 21.64 -4.28
CA LYS A 322 17.85 20.59 -5.18
C LYS A 322 17.09 19.46 -4.47
N THR A 323 17.15 19.40 -3.12
CA THR A 323 16.75 18.22 -2.37
C THR A 323 15.80 18.55 -1.23
N LEU A 324 14.61 17.94 -1.26
CA LEU A 324 13.76 17.79 -0.08
C LEU A 324 14.20 16.52 0.67
N GLY A 325 14.69 16.70 1.89
CA GLY A 325 15.17 15.61 2.73
C GLY A 325 14.26 15.32 3.92
N LEU A 326 14.36 14.10 4.41
CA LEU A 326 13.82 13.63 5.67
C LEU A 326 15.00 13.32 6.59
N HIS A 327 15.07 13.98 7.74
CA HIS A 327 16.10 13.76 8.75
C HIS A 327 15.55 12.89 9.89
N VAL A 328 16.33 11.92 10.33
CA VAL A 328 16.01 11.05 11.47
C VAL A 328 16.48 11.72 12.75
N ASP A 329 15.57 12.39 13.47
CA ASP A 329 15.91 13.16 14.68
C ASP A 329 16.00 12.28 15.93
N ALA A 330 15.27 11.18 15.98
CA ALA A 330 15.33 10.25 17.08
C ALA A 330 14.91 8.83 16.67
N VAL A 331 15.58 7.86 17.27
CA VAL A 331 15.23 6.44 17.23
C VAL A 331 15.04 5.98 18.68
N LYS A 332 13.82 5.61 19.05
CA LYS A 332 13.46 5.23 20.42
C LYS A 332 12.77 3.88 20.43
N LEU A 333 12.89 3.16 21.53
CA LEU A 333 12.09 1.95 21.73
C LEU A 333 10.61 2.31 21.75
N ASN A 334 9.80 1.56 21.04
CA ASN A 334 8.35 1.73 21.07
C ASN A 334 7.82 1.34 22.47
N PRO A 335 7.23 2.26 23.24
CA PRO A 335 6.72 1.95 24.56
C PRO A 335 5.72 0.78 24.59
N SER A 336 4.97 0.58 23.51
CA SER A 336 4.01 -0.53 23.38
C SER A 336 4.68 -1.91 23.33
N THR A 337 6.00 -1.98 23.10
CA THR A 337 6.74 -3.28 23.12
C THR A 337 7.34 -3.64 24.45
N LYS A 338 7.36 -2.70 25.41
CA LYS A 338 7.83 -2.96 26.76
C LYS A 338 7.12 -4.14 27.45
N PRO A 339 5.80 -4.37 27.24
CA PRO A 339 5.13 -5.55 27.80
C PRO A 339 5.58 -6.89 27.22
N LEU A 340 6.15 -6.94 26.00
CA LEU A 340 6.47 -8.21 25.34
C LEU A 340 7.48 -9.10 26.11
N PRO A 341 8.62 -8.59 26.59
CA PRO A 341 9.51 -9.36 27.48
C PRO A 341 8.83 -9.74 28.78
N GLN A 342 7.97 -8.87 29.30
CA GLN A 342 7.25 -9.07 30.56
C GLN A 342 6.18 -10.16 30.47
N ILE A 343 5.52 -10.30 29.30
CA ILE A 343 4.58 -11.41 29.04
C ILE A 343 5.29 -12.76 29.15
N LYS A 344 6.52 -12.88 28.64
CA LYS A 344 7.33 -14.10 28.79
C LYS A 344 7.67 -14.37 30.24
N ILE A 345 8.01 -13.35 31.04
CA ILE A 345 8.29 -13.47 32.45
C ILE A 345 7.01 -13.86 33.20
N ALA A 346 5.87 -13.26 32.90
CA ALA A 346 4.58 -13.61 33.46
C ALA A 346 4.19 -15.05 33.17
N ALA A 347 4.38 -15.53 31.93
CA ALA A 347 4.13 -16.92 31.56
C ALA A 347 5.04 -17.88 32.33
N LEU A 348 6.35 -17.58 32.40
CA LEU A 348 7.29 -18.39 33.19
C LEU A 348 6.94 -18.39 34.68
N ALA A 349 6.56 -17.22 35.24
CA ALA A 349 6.10 -17.10 36.60
C ALA A 349 4.88 -17.97 36.88
N SER A 350 3.90 -18.01 35.98
CA SER A 350 2.71 -18.85 36.11
C SER A 350 3.06 -20.34 36.11
N VAL A 351 4.02 -20.77 35.29
CA VAL A 351 4.50 -22.17 35.27
C VAL A 351 5.22 -22.51 36.58
N LEU A 352 6.13 -21.64 37.05
CA LEU A 352 6.87 -21.85 38.32
C LEU A 352 5.93 -21.89 39.52
N GLN A 353 4.89 -21.06 39.54
CA GLN A 353 3.87 -21.08 40.57
C GLN A 353 3.07 -22.38 40.56
N GLY A 354 2.75 -22.95 39.39
CA GLY A 354 2.13 -24.28 39.30
C GLY A 354 2.99 -25.36 39.88
N GLY A 355 4.28 -25.34 39.57
CA GLY A 355 5.25 -26.26 40.15
C GLY A 355 5.31 -26.16 41.71
N ALA A 356 5.31 -24.94 42.25
CA ALA A 356 5.33 -24.73 43.70
C ALA A 356 4.04 -25.23 44.37
N VAL A 357 2.87 -25.00 43.79
CA VAL A 357 1.59 -25.53 44.35
C VAL A 357 1.58 -27.06 44.32
N LEU A 358 2.12 -27.68 43.30
CA LEU A 358 2.25 -29.13 43.21
C LEU A 358 3.21 -29.65 44.29
N ASP A 359 4.36 -29.02 44.46
CA ASP A 359 5.42 -29.46 45.40
C ASP A 359 5.03 -29.26 46.85
N GLU A 360 4.47 -28.10 47.21
CA GLU A 360 4.14 -27.73 48.57
C GLU A 360 2.82 -28.34 49.09
N ALA A 361 1.77 -28.31 48.27
CA ALA A 361 0.43 -28.74 48.70
C ALA A 361 -0.06 -29.98 47.94
N GLY A 362 0.23 -30.06 46.64
CA GLY A 362 -0.29 -31.10 45.74
C GLY A 362 0.17 -32.50 46.14
N LEU A 363 1.45 -32.67 46.40
CA LEU A 363 2.03 -33.97 46.78
C LEU A 363 1.57 -34.41 48.17
N VAL A 364 1.45 -33.49 49.11
CA VAL A 364 0.94 -33.78 50.47
C VAL A 364 -0.51 -34.25 50.40
N HIS A 365 -1.37 -33.49 49.74
CA HIS A 365 -2.78 -33.85 49.58
C HIS A 365 -2.98 -35.09 48.70
N ALA A 366 -2.12 -35.33 47.73
CA ALA A 366 -2.14 -36.55 46.93
C ALA A 366 -1.79 -37.80 47.79
N HIS A 367 -0.81 -37.65 48.69
CA HIS A 367 -0.43 -38.69 49.62
C HIS A 367 -1.57 -38.99 50.63
N GLU A 368 -2.14 -37.96 51.23
CA GLU A 368 -3.30 -38.10 52.11
C GLU A 368 -4.50 -38.74 51.42
N ALA A 369 -4.81 -38.29 50.16
CA ALA A 369 -5.88 -38.85 49.35
C ALA A 369 -5.67 -40.33 49.02
N ALA A 370 -4.42 -40.75 48.78
CA ALA A 370 -4.08 -42.15 48.52
C ALA A 370 -4.26 -43.06 49.72
N LEU A 371 -4.22 -42.49 50.96
CA LEU A 371 -4.45 -43.24 52.20
C LEU A 371 -5.93 -43.26 52.60
N THR A 372 -6.80 -42.46 51.98
CA THR A 372 -8.22 -42.39 52.27
C THR A 372 -9.06 -43.14 51.26
N GLU A 373 -10.27 -43.54 51.62
CA GLU A 373 -11.20 -44.21 50.70
C GLU A 373 -11.70 -43.30 49.57
N LYS A 374 -11.51 -41.98 49.66
CA LYS A 374 -12.00 -41.02 48.66
C LYS A 374 -11.08 -40.87 47.45
N HIS A 375 -9.79 -41.14 47.61
CA HIS A 375 -8.75 -41.08 46.57
C HIS A 375 -8.72 -39.77 45.71
N ILE A 376 -9.37 -38.67 46.17
CA ILE A 376 -9.45 -37.38 45.48
C ILE A 376 -8.92 -36.26 46.34
N PHE A 377 -8.34 -35.24 45.73
CA PHE A 377 -7.86 -34.02 46.38
C PHE A 377 -8.09 -32.78 45.51
N ALA A 378 -8.24 -31.61 46.12
CA ALA A 378 -8.46 -30.35 45.44
C ALA A 378 -7.93 -29.16 46.26
N PRO A 379 -6.60 -29.01 46.41
CA PRO A 379 -6.05 -27.82 47.06
C PRO A 379 -6.23 -26.57 46.21
N LEU A 380 -6.49 -25.45 46.89
CA LEU A 380 -6.55 -24.11 46.35
C LEU A 380 -5.39 -23.28 46.92
N ALA A 381 -4.65 -22.61 46.05
CA ALA A 381 -3.56 -21.73 46.45
C ALA A 381 -3.73 -20.33 45.83
N GLY A 382 -3.51 -19.30 46.63
CA GLY A 382 -3.38 -17.92 46.20
C GLY A 382 -1.91 -17.51 46.14
N ASN A 383 -1.55 -16.65 45.20
CA ASN A 383 -0.19 -16.13 45.12
C ASN A 383 -0.16 -14.64 44.78
N ALA A 384 0.90 -13.98 45.20
CA ALA A 384 1.24 -12.62 44.84
C ALA A 384 2.76 -12.53 44.71
N LEU A 385 3.25 -12.27 43.50
CA LEU A 385 4.67 -12.21 43.21
C LEU A 385 5.04 -10.84 42.63
N ARG A 386 6.18 -10.33 43.07
CA ARG A 386 6.77 -9.10 42.54
C ARG A 386 8.11 -9.42 41.89
N TYR A 387 8.18 -9.17 40.59
CA TYR A 387 9.40 -9.33 39.79
C TYR A 387 10.13 -8.00 39.68
N LYS A 388 11.41 -7.97 40.01
CA LYS A 388 12.29 -6.81 39.81
C LYS A 388 13.13 -7.04 38.56
N THR A 389 12.79 -6.38 37.45
CA THR A 389 13.45 -6.56 36.15
C THR A 389 13.84 -5.21 35.54
N GLY A 390 14.40 -4.28 36.34
CA GLY A 390 14.64 -2.91 35.88
C GLY A 390 13.35 -2.05 35.79
N SER A 391 12.25 -2.62 35.40
CA SER A 391 10.87 -2.29 35.76
C SER A 391 10.38 -3.33 36.75
N HIS A 392 9.27 -3.12 37.45
CA HIS A 392 8.69 -4.17 38.31
C HIS A 392 7.33 -4.61 37.75
N GLY A 393 7.09 -5.90 37.85
CA GLY A 393 5.81 -6.52 37.53
C GLY A 393 5.22 -7.18 38.76
N TYR A 394 3.92 -7.09 38.94
CA TYR A 394 3.16 -7.85 39.91
C TYR A 394 2.37 -8.93 39.19
N ALA A 395 2.48 -10.17 39.65
CA ALA A 395 1.63 -11.27 39.25
C ALA A 395 0.86 -11.76 40.48
N ASN A 396 -0.44 -11.69 40.42
CA ASN A 396 -1.31 -12.23 41.48
C ASN A 396 -2.35 -13.16 40.85
N GLY A 397 -2.72 -14.18 41.59
CA GLY A 397 -3.68 -15.15 41.07
C GLY A 397 -4.10 -16.21 42.08
N ILE A 398 -5.04 -17.02 41.64
CA ILE A 398 -5.54 -18.19 42.35
C ILE A 398 -5.32 -19.41 41.46
N LYS A 399 -4.84 -20.50 42.06
CA LYS A 399 -4.65 -21.77 41.38
C LYS A 399 -5.42 -22.86 42.09
N LEU A 400 -6.12 -23.66 41.30
CA LEU A 400 -6.80 -24.86 41.75
C LEU A 400 -6.07 -26.06 41.14
N LEU A 401 -5.66 -26.96 42.00
CA LEU A 401 -5.15 -28.27 41.61
C LEU A 401 -6.19 -29.32 42.04
N ALA A 402 -6.68 -30.11 41.09
CA ALA A 402 -7.63 -31.18 41.38
C ALA A 402 -7.10 -32.51 40.82
N GLY A 403 -7.17 -33.56 41.61
CA GLY A 403 -6.64 -34.84 41.18
C GLY A 403 -7.15 -36.02 41.98
N ALA A 404 -6.68 -37.18 41.57
CA ALA A 404 -6.90 -38.43 42.25
C ALA A 404 -5.57 -39.18 42.48
N SER A 405 -5.44 -39.85 43.61
CA SER A 405 -4.24 -40.59 43.98
C SER A 405 -4.59 -41.89 44.64
N ALA A 406 -3.87 -42.93 44.35
CA ALA A 406 -4.04 -44.25 44.93
C ALA A 406 -2.70 -44.97 45.09
N TYR A 407 -2.61 -45.80 46.16
CA TYR A 407 -1.51 -46.73 46.28
C TYR A 407 -1.80 -48.04 45.58
N ARG A 408 -0.81 -48.54 44.87
CA ARG A 408 -0.79 -49.87 44.27
C ARG A 408 0.28 -50.71 44.94
N PRO A 409 -0.03 -51.90 45.46
CA PRO A 409 0.98 -52.84 45.97
C PRO A 409 1.97 -53.24 44.86
N ASP A 410 3.25 -53.20 45.13
CA ASP A 410 4.32 -53.70 44.28
C ASP A 410 5.25 -54.60 45.06
N ASN A 411 6.01 -55.45 44.39
CA ASN A 411 6.90 -56.47 44.99
C ASN A 411 8.00 -55.88 45.90
N SER A 412 8.26 -54.60 45.76
CA SER A 412 9.28 -53.83 46.53
C SER A 412 8.70 -52.78 47.47
N GLY A 413 7.36 -52.69 47.59
CA GLY A 413 6.72 -51.68 48.48
C GLY A 413 5.35 -51.24 48.00
N ARG A 414 5.05 -49.97 48.13
CA ARG A 414 3.80 -49.32 47.65
C ARG A 414 4.13 -48.24 46.62
N LEU A 415 3.63 -48.37 45.43
CA LEU A 415 3.73 -47.36 44.38
C LEU A 415 2.51 -46.43 44.47
N MET A 416 2.75 -45.12 44.63
CA MET A 416 1.71 -44.10 44.56
C MET A 416 1.53 -43.65 43.10
N LEU A 417 0.32 -43.74 42.59
CA LEU A 417 -0.06 -43.21 41.29
C LEU A 417 -0.99 -42.01 41.47
N THR A 418 -0.63 -40.88 40.87
CA THR A 418 -1.39 -39.63 40.98
C THR A 418 -1.60 -39.03 39.63
N GLY A 419 -2.86 -38.68 39.31
CA GLY A 419 -3.25 -37.86 38.14
C GLY A 419 -3.89 -36.57 38.63
N PHE A 420 -3.52 -35.45 38.03
CA PHE A 420 -4.09 -34.15 38.39
C PHE A 420 -4.28 -33.22 37.22
N LEU A 421 -5.15 -32.24 37.38
CA LEU A 421 -5.35 -31.08 36.49
C LEU A 421 -5.11 -29.82 37.28
N GLU A 422 -4.44 -28.87 36.70
CA GLU A 422 -4.23 -27.53 37.25
C GLU A 422 -4.97 -26.51 36.42
N ALA A 423 -5.67 -25.59 37.06
CA ALA A 423 -6.24 -24.41 36.47
C ALA A 423 -5.84 -23.17 37.27
N GLY A 424 -5.43 -22.12 36.60
CA GLY A 424 -5.02 -20.88 37.24
C GLY A 424 -5.68 -19.67 36.60
N TRP A 425 -6.07 -18.72 37.42
CA TRP A 425 -6.55 -17.41 37.03
C TRP A 425 -5.75 -16.32 37.73
N GLY A 426 -5.31 -15.32 36.99
CA GLY A 426 -4.51 -14.26 37.58
C GLY A 426 -4.45 -13.01 36.75
N ASN A 427 -3.98 -11.94 37.38
CA ASN A 427 -3.68 -10.67 36.74
C ASN A 427 -2.17 -10.44 36.75
N TYR A 428 -1.70 -9.79 35.71
CA TYR A 428 -0.33 -9.33 35.61
C TYR A 428 -0.33 -7.82 35.32
N ASP A 429 0.29 -7.06 36.25
CA ASP A 429 0.48 -5.62 36.11
C ASP A 429 1.96 -5.30 35.94
N SER A 430 2.30 -4.49 34.96
CA SER A 430 3.67 -4.02 34.76
C SER A 430 3.79 -2.53 35.00
N PHE A 431 4.77 -2.12 35.79
CA PHE A 431 5.04 -0.72 36.12
C PHE A 431 6.35 -0.28 35.47
N ASN A 432 6.28 0.71 34.59
CA ASN A 432 7.45 1.28 33.93
C ASN A 432 8.06 2.41 34.77
N ASN A 433 9.27 2.22 35.26
CA ASN A 433 10.08 3.27 35.85
C ASN A 433 11.15 3.81 34.87
N PHE A 434 10.92 3.70 33.58
CA PHE A 434 11.79 4.35 32.61
C PHE A 434 11.19 5.71 32.24
N THR A 435 11.71 6.74 32.86
CA THR A 435 11.60 8.15 32.42
C THR A 435 12.58 8.38 31.30
#